data_2ffe2eb0fe6feb39bf41a3c8e55c28ba
#
_entry.id   2ffe2eb0fe6feb39bf41a3c8e55c28ba
#
_cell.length_a   1.000
_cell.length_b   1.000
_cell.length_c   1.000
_cell.angle_alpha   90.00
_cell.angle_beta   90.00
_cell.angle_gamma   90.00
#
_symmetry.space_group_name_H-M   'P 1'
#
loop_
_entity.id
_entity.type
_entity.pdbx_description
1 polymer ?
#
loop_
_entity_poly.entity_id
_entity_poly.type
_entity_poly.pdbx_seq_one_letter_code
_entity_poly.pdbx_strand_id
1 'polypeptide(L)' 'MPPKTRFVIHVPGRTDIGCDTADQVLDALNDLKNAEGVTVADQQTGMKELSREAIEALANDERE' A
#
# COMPACT_ATOMS: atom_id res chain seq x y z
N MET A 1 14.89 14.68 8.06
CA MET A 1 13.99 14.55 6.91
C MET A 1 12.86 13.58 7.22
N PRO A 2 11.64 13.93 6.89
CA PRO A 2 10.58 12.96 7.07
C PRO A 2 10.80 11.77 6.13
N PRO A 3 10.47 10.55 6.54
CA PRO A 3 10.58 9.40 5.67
C PRO A 3 9.69 9.57 4.44
N LYS A 4 10.22 9.20 3.28
CA LYS A 4 9.43 9.24 2.05
C LYS A 4 8.52 8.03 2.02
N THR A 5 7.26 8.25 2.33
CA THR A 5 6.26 7.21 2.24
C THR A 5 5.72 7.18 0.81
N ARG A 6 5.96 6.09 0.10
CA ARG A 6 5.46 5.94 -1.26
C ARG A 6 4.01 5.51 -1.28
N PHE A 7 3.64 4.57 -0.43
CA PHE A 7 2.29 4.03 -0.37
C PHE A 7 1.64 4.37 0.96
N VAL A 8 0.36 4.70 0.93
CA VAL A 8 -0.43 4.92 2.13
C VAL A 8 -1.63 3.99 2.09
N ILE A 9 -1.76 3.16 3.12
CA ILE A 9 -2.89 2.26 3.25
C ILE A 9 -3.91 2.91 4.18
N HIS A 10 -5.08 3.20 3.64
CA HIS A 10 -6.17 3.77 4.42
C HIS A 10 -7.06 2.65 4.96
N VAL A 11 -7.15 2.57 6.28
CA VAL A 11 -7.99 1.58 6.96
C VAL A 11 -9.10 2.33 7.68
N PRO A 12 -10.38 2.09 7.32
CA PRO A 12 -11.49 2.78 8.00
C PRO A 12 -11.47 2.53 9.50
N GLY A 13 -11.59 3.62 10.27
CA GLY A 13 -11.59 3.55 11.71
C GLY A 13 -10.22 3.39 12.36
N ARG A 14 -9.15 3.40 11.57
CA ARG A 14 -7.78 3.29 12.08
C ARG A 14 -6.87 4.33 11.43
N THR A 15 -5.68 4.47 12.00
CA THR A 15 -4.66 5.37 11.46
C THR A 15 -4.12 4.80 10.14
N ASP A 16 -3.83 5.68 9.18
CA ASP A 16 -3.24 5.27 7.91
C ASP A 16 -1.86 4.64 8.14
N ILE A 17 -1.52 3.66 7.30
CA ILE A 17 -0.25 2.96 7.37
C ILE A 17 0.61 3.39 6.20
N GLY A 18 1.80 3.92 6.49
CA GLY A 18 2.76 4.31 5.47
C GLY A 18 3.70 3.15 5.13
N CYS A 19 3.93 2.92 3.83
CA CYS A 19 4.82 1.89 3.34
C CYS A 19 5.76 2.46 2.29
N ASP A 20 7.01 2.00 2.28
CA ASP A 20 8.02 2.45 1.31
C ASP A 20 8.02 1.62 0.04
N THR A 21 7.65 0.35 0.13
CA THR A 21 7.70 -0.59 -0.99
C THR A 21 6.38 -1.32 -1.15
N ALA A 22 6.16 -1.88 -2.36
CA ALA A 22 4.97 -2.67 -2.62
C ALA A 22 4.96 -3.96 -1.81
N ASP A 23 6.12 -4.54 -1.53
CA ASP A 23 6.23 -5.71 -0.66
C ASP A 23 5.70 -5.42 0.74
N GLN A 24 6.03 -4.25 1.28
CA GLN A 24 5.51 -3.83 2.59
C GLN A 24 4.01 -3.66 2.56
N VAL A 25 3.47 -3.16 1.45
CA VAL A 25 2.02 -3.02 1.29
C VAL A 25 1.35 -4.40 1.30
N LEU A 26 1.92 -5.36 0.58
CA LEU A 26 1.38 -6.72 0.55
C LEU A 26 1.39 -7.36 1.93
N ASP A 27 2.47 -7.18 2.68
CA ASP A 27 2.56 -7.67 4.06
C ASP A 27 1.45 -7.07 4.93
N ALA A 28 1.26 -5.76 4.83
CA ALA A 28 0.23 -5.08 5.60
C ALA A 28 -1.17 -5.55 5.20
N LEU A 29 -1.41 -5.72 3.89
CA LEU A 29 -2.69 -6.20 3.40
C LEU A 29 -2.97 -7.62 3.88
N ASN A 30 -1.93 -8.44 3.97
CA ASN A 30 -2.06 -9.80 4.47
C ASN A 30 -2.53 -9.80 5.94
N ASP A 31 -2.01 -8.87 6.74
CA ASP A 31 -2.46 -8.69 8.12
C ASP A 31 -3.88 -8.13 8.20
N LEU A 32 -4.29 -7.36 7.20
CA LEU A 32 -5.58 -6.69 7.16
C LEU A 32 -6.61 -7.44 6.31
N LYS A 33 -6.38 -8.69 6.01
CA LYS A 33 -7.24 -9.46 5.08
C LYS A 33 -8.71 -9.53 5.50
N ASN A 34 -8.98 -9.35 6.80
CA ASN A 34 -10.34 -9.36 7.33
C ASN A 34 -10.95 -7.95 7.44
N ALA A 35 -10.19 -6.92 7.10
CA ALA A 35 -10.66 -5.55 7.15
C ALA A 35 -11.37 -5.18 5.86
N GLU A 36 -12.52 -4.52 5.96
CA GLU A 36 -13.28 -4.06 4.80
C GLU A 36 -12.99 -2.59 4.54
N GLY A 37 -13.10 -2.19 3.28
CA GLY A 37 -12.94 -0.80 2.90
C GLY A 37 -11.51 -0.29 2.91
N VAL A 38 -10.54 -1.20 2.97
CA VAL A 38 -9.12 -0.82 2.93
C VAL A 38 -8.75 -0.37 1.52
N THR A 39 -8.12 0.80 1.42
CA THR A 39 -7.65 1.34 0.15
C THR A 39 -6.16 1.65 0.24
N VAL A 40 -5.48 1.60 -0.90
CA VAL A 40 -4.05 1.89 -0.98
C VAL A 40 -3.85 3.00 -2.01
N ALA A 41 -3.12 4.04 -1.61
CA ALA A 41 -2.78 5.15 -2.49
C ALA A 41 -1.29 5.12 -2.79
N ASP A 42 -0.93 5.41 -4.05
CA ASP A 42 0.46 5.54 -4.48
C ASP A 42 0.79 7.02 -4.58
N GLN A 43 1.64 7.50 -3.68
CA GLN A 43 2.03 8.90 -3.63
C GLN A 43 2.95 9.28 -4.79
N GLN A 44 3.67 8.32 -5.34
CA GLN A 44 4.61 8.60 -6.42
C GLN A 44 3.91 8.83 -7.75
N THR A 45 2.89 8.04 -8.05
CA THR A 45 2.13 8.16 -9.30
C THR A 45 0.85 8.98 -9.15
N GLY A 46 0.47 9.29 -7.91
CA GLY A 46 -0.75 10.02 -7.63
C GLY A 46 -2.03 9.19 -7.71
N MET A 47 -1.92 7.88 -7.84
CA MET A 47 -3.08 6.99 -7.86
C MET A 47 -3.69 6.89 -6.48
N LYS A 48 -5.00 7.07 -6.38
CA LYS A 48 -5.70 7.08 -5.09
C LYS A 48 -6.18 5.72 -4.65
N GLU A 49 -6.40 4.81 -5.60
CA GLU A 49 -6.87 3.47 -5.28
C GLU A 49 -6.10 2.48 -6.14
N LEU A 50 -5.36 1.60 -5.47
CA LEU A 50 -4.61 0.53 -6.13
C LEU A 50 -5.27 -0.79 -5.82
N SER A 51 -5.49 -1.61 -6.85
CA SER A 51 -5.94 -2.97 -6.64
C SER A 51 -4.78 -3.83 -6.12
N ARG A 52 -5.12 -4.96 -5.51
CA ARG A 52 -4.10 -5.89 -5.04
C ARG A 52 -3.23 -6.38 -6.20
N GLU A 53 -3.84 -6.62 -7.36
CA GLU A 53 -3.11 -7.03 -8.57
C GLU A 53 -2.08 -5.99 -8.99
N ALA A 54 -2.45 -4.71 -8.94
CA ALA A 54 -1.53 -3.63 -9.27
C ALA A 54 -0.36 -3.60 -8.29
N ILE A 55 -0.63 -3.81 -7.01
CA ILE A 55 0.42 -3.83 -5.98
C ILE A 55 1.33 -5.04 -6.19
N GLU A 56 0.78 -6.19 -6.51
CA GLU A 56 1.57 -7.39 -6.79
C GLU A 56 2.48 -7.19 -8.01
N ALA A 57 1.98 -6.55 -9.04
CA ALA A 57 2.78 -6.23 -10.22
C ALA A 57 3.94 -5.29 -9.87
N LEU A 58 3.69 -4.29 -9.04
CA LEU A 58 4.73 -3.38 -8.57
C LEU A 58 5.77 -4.11 -7.72
N ALA A 59 5.33 -5.02 -6.87
CA ALA A 59 6.24 -5.80 -6.03
C ALA A 59 7.14 -6.70 -6.89
N ASN A 60 6.60 -7.31 -7.93
CA ASN A 60 7.39 -8.09 -8.86
C ASN A 60 8.43 -7.24 -9.59
N ASP A 61 8.04 -6.04 -9.98
CA ASP A 61 8.95 -5.09 -10.63
C ASP A 61 10.10 -4.71 -9.70
N GLU A 62 9.80 -4.51 -8.42
CA GLU A 62 10.82 -4.15 -7.43
C GLU A 62 11.81 -5.28 -7.18
N ARG A 63 11.40 -6.53 -7.34
CA ARG A 63 12.26 -7.69 -7.13
C ARG A 63 13.21 -7.95 -8.28
N GLU A 64 12.94 -7.41 -9.42
CA GLU A 64 13.85 -7.49 -10.58
C GLU A 64 14.88 -6.33 -10.51
#